data_9cc435cceb92d29bb6345056961587d3
#
_entry.id   9cc435cceb92d29bb6345056961587d3
#
_cell.length_a   1.000
_cell.length_b   1.000
_cell.length_c   1.000
_cell.angle_alpha   90.00
_cell.angle_beta   90.00
_cell.angle_gamma   90.00
#
_symmetry.space_group_name_H-M   'P 1'
#
loop_
_entity.id
_entity.type
_entity.pdbx_description
1 polymer ?
#
loop_
_entity_poly.entity_id
_entity_poly.type
_entity_poly.pdbx_seq_one_letter_code
_entity_poly.pdbx_strand_id
1 'polypeptide(L)'
;MEVGITKVLAKDTVVIDGIDNLAEIMKTSVDIVNVESKISYNKVLAKADVIIKIMYLTEDNRINTVESKIPVMGFVDIANVTDENICNIKNELKNLVIKPNNVEEHSIYVEAEIEFNLFVYQNKSLELIQDLYSPSMSLNANCKKVNTMQEKKVIKDICNIREKQLIPEIRNEKIYDVDVNVEIKKQNI
;
A
#
# COMPACT_ATOMS: atom_id res chain seq x y z
N MET A 1 -17.41 12.39 -0.66
CA MET A 1 -16.35 11.40 -0.39
C MET A 1 -17.02 10.21 0.25
N GLU A 2 -16.91 9.04 -0.36
CA GLU A 2 -17.36 7.78 0.19
C GLU A 2 -16.16 6.98 0.68
N VAL A 3 -16.30 6.20 1.74
CA VAL A 3 -15.22 5.40 2.31
C VAL A 3 -15.66 3.95 2.35
N GLY A 4 -14.81 3.06 1.83
CA GLY A 4 -15.01 1.63 1.90
C GLY A 4 -13.79 0.96 2.54
N ILE A 5 -14.02 -0.13 3.28
CA ILE A 5 -12.95 -0.90 3.91
C ILE A 5 -13.11 -2.36 3.49
N THR A 6 -12.03 -2.98 3.05
CA THR A 6 -12.00 -4.42 2.80
C THR A 6 -10.74 -5.03 3.39
N LYS A 7 -10.88 -6.25 3.91
CA LYS A 7 -9.77 -7.05 4.44
C LYS A 7 -9.55 -8.25 3.56
N VAL A 8 -8.29 -8.56 3.31
CA VAL A 8 -7.86 -9.71 2.53
C VAL A 8 -6.81 -10.50 3.29
N LEU A 9 -6.81 -11.81 3.07
CA LEU A 9 -5.82 -12.72 3.63
C LEU A 9 -4.92 -13.22 2.50
N ALA A 10 -3.62 -12.97 2.64
CA ALA A 10 -2.57 -13.59 1.84
C ALA A 10 -2.07 -14.82 2.60
N LYS A 11 -2.16 -16.01 1.97
CA LYS A 11 -1.70 -17.26 2.56
C LYS A 11 -0.85 -18.02 1.56
N ASP A 12 0.25 -18.59 2.05
CA ASP A 12 1.12 -19.44 1.25
C ASP A 12 1.86 -20.44 2.14
N THR A 13 2.38 -21.48 1.50
CA THR A 13 3.34 -22.41 2.08
C THR A 13 4.63 -22.31 1.29
N VAL A 14 5.62 -21.68 1.87
CA VAL A 14 6.89 -21.39 1.22
C VAL A 14 7.84 -22.56 1.45
N VAL A 15 8.23 -23.21 0.37
CA VAL A 15 9.21 -24.32 0.41
C VAL A 15 10.61 -23.75 0.56
N ILE A 16 11.36 -24.23 1.56
CA ILE A 16 12.78 -23.95 1.73
C ILE A 16 13.60 -25.07 1.03
N ASP A 17 14.89 -24.86 0.85
CA ASP A 17 15.75 -25.88 0.24
C ASP A 17 15.62 -27.21 1.01
N GLY A 18 15.34 -28.31 0.31
CA GLY A 18 15.12 -29.62 0.91
C GLY A 18 16.36 -30.23 1.64
N ILE A 19 17.51 -29.58 1.54
CA ILE A 19 18.72 -29.90 2.29
C ILE A 19 18.74 -29.13 3.63
N ASP A 20 17.93 -28.08 3.75
CA ASP A 20 17.93 -27.20 4.91
C ASP A 20 16.95 -27.72 5.97
N ASN A 21 17.46 -28.03 7.15
CA ASN A 21 16.64 -28.19 8.35
C ASN A 21 16.49 -26.81 9.02
N LEU A 22 15.28 -26.35 9.15
CA LEU A 22 14.96 -25.06 9.77
C LEU A 22 15.22 -25.11 11.27
N ALA A 23 16.21 -24.33 11.77
CA ALA A 23 16.44 -24.15 13.19
C ALA A 23 15.63 -22.97 13.75
N GLU A 24 15.68 -21.80 13.11
CA GLU A 24 15.05 -20.59 13.61
C GLU A 24 14.69 -19.64 12.47
N ILE A 25 13.56 -18.91 12.61
CA ILE A 25 13.19 -17.78 11.76
C ILE A 25 13.77 -16.51 12.39
N MET A 26 14.78 -15.92 11.75
CA MET A 26 15.55 -14.79 12.29
C MET A 26 14.88 -13.44 12.03
N LYS A 27 14.43 -13.22 10.79
CA LYS A 27 13.81 -11.93 10.37
C LYS A 27 12.75 -12.17 9.33
N THR A 28 11.69 -11.39 9.42
CA THR A 28 10.64 -11.35 8.42
C THR A 28 10.34 -9.92 8.01
N SER A 29 10.07 -9.69 6.72
CA SER A 29 9.56 -8.42 6.22
C SER A 29 8.40 -8.64 5.27
N VAL A 30 7.47 -7.70 5.24
CA VAL A 30 6.30 -7.71 4.36
C VAL A 30 6.23 -6.39 3.62
N ASP A 31 6.25 -6.46 2.30
CA ASP A 31 6.07 -5.33 1.41
C ASP A 31 4.76 -5.50 0.65
N ILE A 32 3.95 -4.44 0.60
CA ILE A 32 2.71 -4.40 -0.19
C ILE A 32 2.97 -3.49 -1.40
N VAL A 33 3.03 -4.09 -2.56
CA VAL A 33 3.41 -3.41 -3.80
C VAL A 33 2.32 -3.55 -4.88
N ASN A 34 2.46 -2.81 -5.99
CA ASN A 34 1.52 -2.85 -7.12
C ASN A 34 0.07 -2.64 -6.70
N VAL A 35 -0.15 -1.69 -5.77
CA VAL A 35 -1.49 -1.38 -5.26
C VAL A 35 -2.28 -0.64 -6.32
N GLU A 36 -3.38 -1.24 -6.76
CA GLU A 36 -4.25 -0.71 -7.81
C GLU A 36 -5.71 -0.73 -7.37
N SER A 37 -6.48 0.25 -7.85
CA SER A 37 -7.94 0.25 -7.74
C SER A 37 -8.61 0.24 -9.10
N LYS A 38 -9.72 -0.46 -9.19
CA LYS A 38 -10.63 -0.38 -10.33
C LYS A 38 -12.04 -0.12 -9.83
N ILE A 39 -12.63 0.97 -10.31
CA ILE A 39 -14.01 1.32 -10.01
C ILE A 39 -14.92 0.75 -11.09
N SER A 40 -16.04 0.22 -10.68
CA SER A 40 -17.14 -0.22 -11.52
C SER A 40 -18.43 0.28 -10.89
N TYR A 41 -19.58 0.06 -11.55
CA TYR A 41 -20.87 0.50 -11.02
C TYR A 41 -21.14 -0.10 -9.64
N ASN A 42 -21.28 0.79 -8.64
CA ASN A 42 -21.52 0.45 -7.22
C ASN A 42 -20.45 -0.46 -6.57
N LYS A 43 -19.28 -0.59 -7.16
CA LYS A 43 -18.23 -1.50 -6.64
C LYS A 43 -16.83 -0.95 -6.88
N VAL A 44 -15.97 -1.10 -5.90
CA VAL A 44 -14.54 -0.78 -6.00
C VAL A 44 -13.74 -2.05 -5.71
N LEU A 45 -12.86 -2.39 -6.64
CA LEU A 45 -11.91 -3.48 -6.54
C LEU A 45 -10.55 -2.92 -6.12
N ALA A 46 -9.91 -3.52 -5.12
CA ALA A 46 -8.52 -3.28 -4.75
C ALA A 46 -7.69 -4.51 -5.05
N LYS A 47 -6.50 -4.32 -5.61
CA LYS A 47 -5.51 -5.38 -5.87
C LYS A 47 -4.15 -4.94 -5.35
N ALA A 48 -3.36 -5.92 -4.91
CA ALA A 48 -1.97 -5.71 -4.57
C ALA A 48 -1.20 -7.02 -4.67
N ASP A 49 0.13 -6.93 -4.70
CA ASP A 49 1.04 -8.04 -4.47
C ASP A 49 1.62 -7.91 -3.06
N VAL A 50 1.54 -8.97 -2.27
CA VAL A 50 2.15 -9.08 -0.95
C VAL A 50 3.44 -9.86 -1.10
N ILE A 51 4.57 -9.22 -0.81
CA ILE A 51 5.90 -9.86 -0.84
C ILE A 51 6.31 -10.12 0.60
N ILE A 52 6.51 -11.38 0.94
CA ILE A 52 6.96 -11.82 2.26
C ILE A 52 8.36 -12.37 2.11
N LYS A 53 9.34 -11.75 2.77
CA LYS A 53 10.72 -12.20 2.82
C LYS A 53 11.02 -12.78 4.19
N ILE A 54 11.62 -13.94 4.22
CA ILE A 54 11.94 -14.67 5.43
C ILE A 54 13.43 -15.00 5.42
N MET A 55 14.13 -14.54 6.43
CA MET A 55 15.50 -14.93 6.74
C MET A 55 15.47 -15.98 7.84
N TYR A 56 16.10 -17.09 7.62
CA TYR A 56 16.12 -18.21 8.55
C TYR A 56 17.50 -18.79 8.74
N LEU A 57 17.71 -19.39 9.92
CA LEU A 57 18.89 -20.14 10.29
C LEU A 57 18.61 -21.63 10.11
N THR A 58 19.57 -22.35 9.54
CA THR A 58 19.54 -23.80 9.43
C THR A 58 20.24 -24.46 10.62
N GLU A 59 20.00 -25.77 10.88
CA GLU A 59 20.65 -26.52 11.96
C GLU A 59 22.17 -26.58 11.81
N ASP A 60 22.70 -26.47 10.60
CA ASP A 60 24.13 -26.40 10.32
C ASP A 60 24.70 -24.96 10.31
N ASN A 61 23.98 -24.01 10.95
CA ASN A 61 24.36 -22.63 11.13
C ASN A 61 24.55 -21.82 9.83
N ARG A 62 23.84 -22.15 8.76
CA ARG A 62 23.78 -21.32 7.56
C ARG A 62 22.60 -20.37 7.65
N ILE A 63 22.80 -19.14 7.16
CA ILE A 63 21.71 -18.16 7.01
C ILE A 63 21.24 -18.17 5.57
N ASN A 64 19.94 -18.41 5.38
CA ASN A 64 19.29 -18.41 4.09
C ASN A 64 18.09 -17.48 4.06
N THR A 65 17.65 -17.11 2.86
CA THR A 65 16.49 -16.27 2.63
C THR A 65 15.57 -16.91 1.62
N VAL A 66 14.27 -16.78 1.87
CA VAL A 66 13.25 -17.20 0.92
C VAL A 66 12.20 -16.10 0.79
N GLU A 67 11.60 -15.99 -0.38
CA GLU A 67 10.58 -14.98 -0.68
C GLU A 67 9.33 -15.64 -1.24
N SER A 68 8.16 -15.18 -0.80
CA SER A 68 6.87 -15.50 -1.39
C SER A 68 6.21 -14.22 -1.92
N LYS A 69 5.63 -14.31 -3.11
CA LYS A 69 4.83 -13.24 -3.72
C LYS A 69 3.40 -13.71 -3.89
N ILE A 70 2.49 -13.12 -3.14
CA ILE A 70 1.09 -13.51 -3.06
C ILE A 70 0.21 -12.39 -3.63
N PRO A 71 -0.46 -12.60 -4.77
CA PRO A 71 -1.43 -11.65 -5.27
C PRO A 71 -2.69 -11.68 -4.41
N VAL A 72 -3.17 -10.51 -4.02
CA VAL A 72 -4.39 -10.34 -3.23
C VAL A 72 -5.39 -9.43 -3.92
N MET A 73 -6.67 -9.69 -3.70
CA MET A 73 -7.76 -8.93 -4.27
C MET A 73 -8.92 -8.86 -3.29
N GLY A 74 -9.42 -7.65 -3.06
CA GLY A 74 -10.62 -7.39 -2.28
C GLY A 74 -11.54 -6.44 -3.00
N PHE A 75 -12.82 -6.44 -2.64
CA PHE A 75 -13.80 -5.51 -3.20
C PHE A 75 -14.74 -4.99 -2.11
N VAL A 76 -15.30 -3.82 -2.38
CA VAL A 76 -16.31 -3.17 -1.53
C VAL A 76 -17.42 -2.67 -2.41
N ASP A 77 -18.67 -2.91 -1.97
CA ASP A 77 -19.83 -2.31 -2.57
C ASP A 77 -20.02 -0.91 -1.99
N ILE A 78 -20.00 0.11 -2.87
CA ILE A 78 -20.19 1.52 -2.53
C ILE A 78 -21.26 2.09 -3.44
N ALA A 79 -22.39 2.50 -2.88
CA ALA A 79 -23.52 3.00 -3.66
C ALA A 79 -23.18 4.27 -4.42
N ASN A 80 -23.75 4.44 -5.62
CA ASN A 80 -23.61 5.61 -6.48
C ASN A 80 -22.17 5.91 -6.95
N VAL A 81 -21.34 4.90 -7.02
CA VAL A 81 -19.98 4.98 -7.56
C VAL A 81 -19.95 4.50 -8.99
N THR A 82 -19.28 5.25 -9.86
CA THR A 82 -19.09 4.95 -11.30
C THR A 82 -17.61 5.04 -11.65
N ASP A 83 -17.25 4.65 -12.86
CA ASP A 83 -15.89 4.71 -13.41
C ASP A 83 -15.35 6.15 -13.57
N GLU A 84 -16.23 7.16 -13.50
CA GLU A 84 -15.84 8.58 -13.51
C GLU A 84 -15.28 9.05 -12.15
N ASN A 85 -15.43 8.25 -11.10
CA ASN A 85 -14.95 8.58 -9.77
C ASN A 85 -13.45 8.27 -9.62
N ILE A 86 -12.81 8.98 -8.71
CA ILE A 86 -11.39 8.79 -8.37
C ILE A 86 -11.32 8.02 -7.05
N CYS A 87 -10.50 6.98 -7.00
CA CYS A 87 -10.25 6.21 -5.78
C CYS A 87 -8.79 6.32 -5.35
N ASN A 88 -8.58 6.72 -4.09
CA ASN A 88 -7.30 6.59 -3.41
C ASN A 88 -7.35 5.39 -2.47
N ILE A 89 -6.28 4.60 -2.45
CA ILE A 89 -6.14 3.44 -1.58
C ILE A 89 -5.05 3.73 -0.54
N LYS A 90 -5.36 3.41 0.72
CA LYS A 90 -4.36 3.20 1.76
C LYS A 90 -4.43 1.75 2.19
N ASN A 91 -3.28 1.11 2.31
CA ASN A 91 -3.15 -0.27 2.75
C ASN A 91 -2.41 -0.33 4.08
N GLU A 92 -2.77 -1.29 4.91
CA GLU A 92 -2.15 -1.52 6.21
C GLU A 92 -2.07 -3.02 6.49
N LEU A 93 -0.89 -3.50 6.92
CA LEU A 93 -0.74 -4.84 7.45
C LEU A 93 -1.31 -4.90 8.86
N LYS A 94 -2.34 -5.71 9.07
CA LYS A 94 -3.02 -5.86 10.37
C LYS A 94 -2.48 -7.02 11.19
N ASN A 95 -2.16 -8.11 10.53
CA ASN A 95 -1.64 -9.29 11.20
C ASN A 95 -0.66 -10.04 10.31
N LEU A 96 0.33 -10.67 10.91
CA LEU A 96 1.33 -11.51 10.25
C LEU A 96 1.58 -12.76 11.09
N VAL A 97 1.37 -13.92 10.49
CA VAL A 97 1.68 -15.22 11.09
C VAL A 97 2.70 -15.91 10.21
N ILE A 98 3.85 -16.24 10.78
CA ILE A 98 4.89 -17.02 10.11
C ILE A 98 5.36 -18.10 11.08
N LYS A 99 5.31 -19.33 10.64
CA LYS A 99 5.69 -20.48 11.47
C LYS A 99 6.17 -21.63 10.61
N PRO A 100 7.01 -22.52 11.16
CA PRO A 100 7.32 -23.79 10.50
C PRO A 100 6.02 -24.53 10.17
N ASN A 101 5.95 -25.14 9.01
CA ASN A 101 4.81 -25.96 8.64
C ASN A 101 4.96 -27.35 9.23
N ASN A 102 4.01 -27.76 10.08
CA ASN A 102 4.04 -29.07 10.73
C ASN A 102 3.53 -30.22 9.83
N VAL A 103 2.98 -29.88 8.67
CA VAL A 103 2.37 -30.87 7.75
C VAL A 103 3.32 -31.22 6.61
N GLU A 104 4.06 -30.23 6.11
CA GLU A 104 5.04 -30.40 5.05
C GLU A 104 6.42 -30.06 5.60
N GLU A 105 7.30 -31.06 5.64
CA GLU A 105 8.72 -30.87 5.97
C GLU A 105 9.36 -29.86 5.02
N HIS A 106 10.36 -29.14 5.49
CA HIS A 106 11.09 -28.13 4.73
C HIS A 106 10.19 -27.00 4.15
N SER A 107 9.17 -26.59 4.90
CA SER A 107 8.33 -25.49 4.50
C SER A 107 7.93 -24.57 5.66
N ILE A 108 7.62 -23.30 5.31
CA ILE A 108 7.20 -22.27 6.24
C ILE A 108 5.79 -21.81 5.84
N TYR A 109 4.85 -21.91 6.77
CA TYR A 109 3.52 -21.35 6.59
C TYR A 109 3.55 -19.86 6.82
N VAL A 110 2.96 -19.10 5.89
CA VAL A 110 2.82 -17.64 5.97
C VAL A 110 1.36 -17.22 5.82
N GLU A 111 0.93 -16.28 6.63
CA GLU A 111 -0.38 -15.67 6.54
C GLU A 111 -0.28 -14.19 6.90
N ALA A 112 -0.73 -13.31 6.03
CA ALA A 112 -0.78 -11.88 6.24
C ALA A 112 -2.21 -11.35 6.04
N GLU A 113 -2.75 -10.61 7.02
CA GLU A 113 -4.02 -9.89 6.91
C GLU A 113 -3.74 -8.44 6.50
N ILE A 114 -4.25 -8.03 5.34
CA ILE A 114 -4.11 -6.70 4.81
C ILE A 114 -5.49 -6.02 4.78
N GLU A 115 -5.54 -4.80 5.28
CA GLU A 115 -6.70 -3.92 5.20
C GLU A 115 -6.49 -2.87 4.12
N PHE A 116 -7.43 -2.77 3.17
CA PHE A 116 -7.50 -1.70 2.20
C PHE A 116 -8.57 -0.69 2.61
N ASN A 117 -8.16 0.55 2.81
CA ASN A 117 -9.03 1.69 3.03
C ASN A 117 -9.18 2.45 1.71
N LEU A 118 -10.39 2.44 1.15
CA LEU A 118 -10.74 3.00 -0.15
C LEU A 118 -11.45 4.34 0.04
N PHE A 119 -10.88 5.41 -0.51
CA PHE A 119 -11.45 6.75 -0.47
C PHE A 119 -11.92 7.14 -1.87
N VAL A 120 -13.23 7.18 -2.08
CA VAL A 120 -13.81 7.50 -3.38
C VAL A 120 -14.30 8.94 -3.42
N TYR A 121 -13.88 9.67 -4.42
CA TYR A 121 -14.19 11.07 -4.64
C TYR A 121 -15.03 11.22 -5.90
N GLN A 122 -16.08 12.02 -5.79
CA GLN A 122 -16.91 12.43 -6.93
C GLN A 122 -16.55 13.86 -7.34
N ASN A 123 -16.45 14.09 -8.63
CA ASN A 123 -16.39 15.43 -9.16
C ASN A 123 -17.79 16.06 -9.07
N LYS A 124 -17.92 17.19 -8.39
CA LYS A 124 -19.16 17.98 -8.33
C LYS A 124 -18.87 19.38 -8.87
N SER A 125 -19.66 19.81 -9.83
CA SER A 125 -19.70 21.22 -10.22
C SER A 125 -20.58 21.97 -9.23
N LEU A 126 -20.07 23.09 -8.71
CA LEU A 126 -20.80 24.02 -7.87
C LEU A 126 -20.99 25.29 -8.65
N GLU A 127 -22.23 25.68 -8.87
CA GLU A 127 -22.57 27.01 -9.36
C GLU A 127 -22.62 27.95 -8.16
N LEU A 128 -21.78 28.97 -8.16
CA LEU A 128 -21.71 29.99 -7.10
C LEU A 128 -22.11 31.32 -7.70
N ILE A 129 -23.09 31.99 -7.07
CA ILE A 129 -23.43 33.35 -7.41
C ILE A 129 -22.34 34.26 -6.85
N GLN A 130 -21.59 34.91 -7.73
CA GLN A 130 -20.50 35.81 -7.35
C GLN A 130 -20.95 37.27 -7.27
N ASP A 131 -21.97 37.64 -8.03
CA ASP A 131 -22.48 38.98 -8.09
C ASP A 131 -23.99 39.02 -8.43
N LEU A 132 -24.68 40.04 -7.97
CA LEU A 132 -26.09 40.29 -8.23
C LEU A 132 -26.26 41.75 -8.73
N TYR A 133 -26.89 41.89 -9.87
CA TYR A 133 -27.18 43.18 -10.47
C TYR A 133 -28.67 43.34 -10.74
N SER A 134 -29.21 44.52 -10.41
CA SER A 134 -30.58 44.93 -10.82
C SER A 134 -30.55 46.34 -11.38
N PRO A 135 -31.09 46.57 -12.59
CA PRO A 135 -31.14 47.89 -13.19
C PRO A 135 -32.22 48.80 -12.56
N SER A 136 -33.16 48.25 -11.79
CA SER A 136 -34.35 48.94 -11.33
C SER A 136 -34.47 49.12 -9.81
N MET A 137 -33.62 48.46 -9.01
CA MET A 137 -33.66 48.58 -7.56
C MET A 137 -32.30 48.38 -6.91
N SER A 138 -32.11 49.00 -5.75
CA SER A 138 -30.90 48.72 -4.93
C SER A 138 -31.01 47.35 -4.27
N LEU A 139 -30.03 46.50 -4.52
CA LEU A 139 -29.92 45.17 -3.93
C LEU A 139 -29.02 45.24 -2.71
N ASN A 140 -29.48 44.66 -1.60
CA ASN A 140 -28.68 44.46 -0.42
C ASN A 140 -28.38 42.95 -0.33
N ALA A 141 -27.20 42.54 -0.81
CA ALA A 141 -26.79 41.12 -0.84
C ALA A 141 -25.91 40.79 0.36
N ASN A 142 -26.31 39.81 1.13
CA ASN A 142 -25.52 39.28 2.22
C ASN A 142 -24.68 38.10 1.70
N CYS A 143 -23.41 38.33 1.38
CA CYS A 143 -22.51 37.35 0.79
C CYS A 143 -21.76 36.56 1.88
N LYS A 144 -21.90 35.25 1.89
CA LYS A 144 -21.11 34.35 2.73
C LYS A 144 -19.91 33.84 1.93
N LYS A 145 -18.71 34.21 2.37
CA LYS A 145 -17.48 33.64 1.77
C LYS A 145 -17.30 32.19 2.21
N VAL A 146 -17.11 31.28 1.26
CA VAL A 146 -16.82 29.89 1.50
C VAL A 146 -15.45 29.59 0.88
N ASN A 147 -14.53 29.09 1.70
CA ASN A 147 -13.24 28.62 1.22
C ASN A 147 -13.41 27.17 0.73
N THR A 148 -13.10 26.93 -0.53
CA THR A 148 -13.10 25.58 -1.12
C THR A 148 -11.69 25.19 -1.50
N MET A 149 -11.34 23.91 -1.26
CA MET A 149 -10.10 23.33 -1.79
C MET A 149 -10.42 22.72 -3.15
N GLN A 150 -9.66 23.10 -4.14
CA GLN A 150 -9.70 22.49 -5.47
C GLN A 150 -8.35 21.86 -5.76
N GLU A 151 -8.36 20.58 -6.13
CA GLU A 151 -7.17 19.93 -6.66
C GLU A 151 -6.86 20.51 -8.05
N LYS A 152 -5.70 21.15 -8.19
CA LYS A 152 -5.29 21.74 -9.47
C LYS A 152 -4.48 20.80 -10.34
N LYS A 153 -3.63 19.98 -9.75
CA LYS A 153 -2.75 19.08 -10.48
C LYS A 153 -2.14 18.02 -9.55
N VAL A 154 -2.13 16.77 -9.99
CA VAL A 154 -1.33 15.70 -9.38
C VAL A 154 -0.09 15.50 -10.23
N ILE A 155 1.08 15.62 -9.62
CA ILE A 155 2.37 15.32 -10.26
C ILE A 155 2.91 14.06 -9.60
N LYS A 156 3.14 13.03 -10.43
CA LYS A 156 3.84 11.81 -10.00
C LYS A 156 5.20 11.82 -10.64
N ASP A 157 6.24 11.63 -9.84
CA ASP A 157 7.61 11.56 -10.31
C ASP A 157 8.34 10.42 -9.60
N ILE A 158 9.37 9.89 -10.24
CA ILE A 158 10.19 8.81 -9.73
C ILE A 158 11.59 9.36 -9.47
N CYS A 159 12.00 9.36 -8.21
CA CYS A 159 13.35 9.71 -7.81
C CYS A 159 14.22 8.45 -7.72
N ASN A 160 15.24 8.36 -8.55
CA ASN A 160 16.23 7.28 -8.49
C ASN A 160 17.45 7.76 -7.69
N ILE A 161 17.71 7.11 -6.56
CA ILE A 161 18.88 7.37 -5.73
C ILE A 161 19.89 6.24 -5.96
N ARG A 162 21.13 6.62 -6.27
CA ARG A 162 22.25 5.70 -6.36
C ARG A 162 23.37 6.22 -5.49
N GLU A 163 23.72 5.49 -4.48
CA GLU A 163 24.84 5.80 -3.60
C GLU A 163 25.75 4.57 -3.48
N LYS A 164 27.05 4.82 -3.40
CA LYS A 164 28.05 3.79 -3.19
C LYS A 164 28.72 4.06 -1.85
N GLN A 165 28.48 3.18 -0.89
CA GLN A 165 29.16 3.23 0.40
C GLN A 165 30.30 2.22 0.43
N LEU A 166 31.46 2.66 0.93
CA LEU A 166 32.59 1.79 1.23
C LEU A 166 32.50 1.41 2.72
N ILE A 167 32.33 0.13 2.99
CA ILE A 167 32.37 -0.42 4.34
C ILE A 167 33.68 -1.21 4.46
N PRO A 168 34.73 -0.64 5.09
CA PRO A 168 36.09 -1.24 5.05
C PRO A 168 36.17 -2.60 5.73
N GLU A 169 35.24 -2.89 6.67
CA GLU A 169 35.21 -4.11 7.46
C GLU A 169 34.60 -5.31 6.70
N ILE A 170 33.82 -5.04 5.63
CA ILE A 170 33.21 -6.10 4.81
C ILE A 170 34.18 -6.49 3.70
N ARG A 171 34.87 -7.59 3.92
CA ARG A 171 35.72 -8.22 2.88
C ARG A 171 35.12 -9.57 2.49
N ASN A 172 34.53 -9.64 1.30
CA ASN A 172 33.96 -10.87 0.74
C ASN A 172 32.83 -11.54 1.54
N GLU A 173 32.15 -10.76 2.41
CA GLU A 173 31.02 -11.25 3.18
C GLU A 173 29.71 -11.08 2.36
N LYS A 174 28.78 -11.99 2.59
CA LYS A 174 27.47 -11.93 1.94
C LYS A 174 26.57 -10.95 2.70
N ILE A 175 25.98 -9.99 1.96
CA ILE A 175 24.95 -9.12 2.52
C ILE A 175 23.62 -9.87 2.43
N TYR A 176 22.98 -10.10 3.56
CA TYR A 176 21.73 -10.86 3.65
C TYR A 176 20.50 -9.94 3.59
N ASP A 177 20.63 -8.71 4.07
CA ASP A 177 19.50 -7.77 4.14
C ASP A 177 19.97 -6.31 4.14
N VAL A 178 19.14 -5.42 3.62
CA VAL A 178 19.34 -3.96 3.63
C VAL A 178 18.01 -3.27 3.85
N ASP A 179 17.90 -2.53 4.95
CA ASP A 179 16.75 -1.68 5.22
C ASP A 179 17.00 -0.25 4.73
N VAL A 180 16.05 0.30 3.97
CA VAL A 180 16.11 1.68 3.48
C VAL A 180 14.89 2.43 3.95
N ASN A 181 15.09 3.54 4.66
CA ASN A 181 14.03 4.45 5.06
C ASN A 181 14.18 5.78 4.34
N VAL A 182 13.08 6.27 3.76
CA VAL A 182 13.03 7.54 3.04
C VAL A 182 12.07 8.50 3.71
N GLU A 183 12.57 9.67 4.13
CA GLU A 183 11.77 10.72 4.73
C GLU A 183 11.76 11.98 3.87
N ILE A 184 10.57 12.54 3.65
CA ILE A 184 10.42 13.86 3.02
C ILE A 184 10.50 14.92 4.12
N LYS A 185 11.65 15.59 4.24
CA LYS A 185 11.88 16.61 5.29
C LYS A 185 11.21 17.96 5.00
N LYS A 186 10.96 18.31 3.75
CA LYS A 186 10.38 19.60 3.38
C LYS A 186 9.59 19.49 2.08
N GLN A 187 8.35 19.98 2.11
CA GLN A 187 7.53 20.21 0.93
C GLN A 187 7.33 21.71 0.78
N ASN A 188 7.68 22.27 -0.38
CA ASN A 188 7.30 23.62 -0.76
C ASN A 188 6.17 23.50 -1.79
N ILE A 189 4.98 23.95 -1.43
CA ILE A 189 3.80 24.02 -2.30
C ILE A 189 3.60 25.47 -2.74
#